data_bfce1f064c1f821bb6ff462e71ee8043
#
_entry.id   bfce1f064c1f821bb6ff462e71ee8043
#
_cell.length_a   1.000
_cell.length_b   1.000
_cell.length_c   1.000
_cell.angle_alpha   90.00
_cell.angle_beta   90.00
_cell.angle_gamma   90.00
#
_symmetry.space_group_name_H-M   'P 1'
#
loop_
_entity.id
_entity.type
_entity.pdbx_description
1 polymer ?
#
loop_
_entity_poly.entity_id
_entity_poly.type
_entity_poly.pdbx_seq_one_letter_code
_entity_poly.pdbx_strand_id
1 'polypeptide(L)'
;MYISKVVIKNYRNYEEFSIELKPFVTVIGENNIGKSNLLEAISLVLSHDFSVYRKRKLEIGDFNYHCIDKFKNSIIEREDSEIIFPEVRIDLYFLDPDEEQEAVINDCWYDFNKKEARISYVYSFKGRKKDELLKQYDLIIVQKQSEGIDIDKIKNYIDFPIEEYDYAVVCGCDDKPMDNYWLKLMKMEYLDALRDAKIDLNSNNSNKLLYRILRDRENDDYVAIKKKMVELDETIKSDKMVLDSLRKNIGHYLKKLSMETETSSNKINFEFSSLELSEILKKIGIQYGDEAVSIERNGLGRNNLLYMAVVLAHLYEKQSNYFRIIAIEEPEAHLCPLLQKHLAKNLVDENNNRRQIIITTHSTHIASYLNLENIVVLFKNRDKVESHYLLDGFGDSAKEKRSINYLKKWLNATNSSMFYTRNIIFVEGIAEQILIPVFFEYKYGKTIEKANCQ
;
A
#
# COMPACT_ATOMS: atom_id res chain seq x y z
N MET A 1 -8.36 -18.39 -0.69
CA MET A 1 -7.12 -18.03 0.07
C MET A 1 -7.21 -16.60 0.57
N TYR A 2 -6.71 -16.33 1.77
CA TYR A 2 -6.58 -14.99 2.34
C TYR A 2 -5.35 -14.97 3.29
N ILE A 3 -4.79 -13.77 3.56
CA ILE A 3 -3.80 -13.61 4.61
C ILE A 3 -4.51 -13.72 5.96
N SER A 4 -4.18 -14.76 6.70
CA SER A 4 -4.75 -15.04 8.02
C SER A 4 -4.00 -14.35 9.14
N LYS A 5 -2.68 -14.13 8.96
CA LYS A 5 -1.81 -13.54 9.97
C LYS A 5 -0.68 -12.76 9.33
N VAL A 6 -0.32 -11.64 9.93
CA VAL A 6 0.86 -10.84 9.60
C VAL A 6 1.75 -10.75 10.83
N VAL A 7 3.04 -11.03 10.68
CA VAL A 7 4.05 -10.83 11.72
C VAL A 7 5.10 -9.86 11.19
N ILE A 8 5.38 -8.81 11.94
CA ILE A 8 6.31 -7.75 11.55
C ILE A 8 7.38 -7.61 12.64
N LYS A 9 8.65 -7.61 12.23
CA LYS A 9 9.81 -7.40 13.13
C LYS A 9 10.68 -6.26 12.63
N ASN A 10 11.05 -5.37 13.54
CA ASN A 10 11.98 -4.26 13.35
C ASN A 10 11.62 -3.28 12.22
N TYR A 11 10.34 -3.12 11.90
CA TYR A 11 9.88 -2.23 10.84
C TYR A 11 9.19 -1.00 11.44
N ARG A 12 9.74 0.18 11.21
CA ARG A 12 9.25 1.49 11.68
C ARG A 12 8.87 1.48 13.18
N ASN A 13 7.57 1.66 13.50
CA ASN A 13 7.09 1.63 14.88
C ASN A 13 6.87 0.22 15.44
N TYR A 14 7.02 -0.81 14.63
CA TYR A 14 6.88 -2.21 15.04
C TYR A 14 8.23 -2.82 15.40
N GLU A 15 8.49 -3.04 16.68
CA GLU A 15 9.64 -3.85 17.11
C GLU A 15 9.34 -5.34 16.92
N GLU A 16 8.22 -5.79 17.46
CA GLU A 16 7.63 -7.11 17.24
C GLU A 16 6.12 -6.96 17.31
N PHE A 17 5.44 -7.25 16.21
CA PHE A 17 4.00 -7.07 16.07
C PHE A 17 3.38 -8.26 15.34
N SER A 18 2.21 -8.67 15.78
CA SER A 18 1.43 -9.73 15.14
C SER A 18 -0.04 -9.34 15.11
N ILE A 19 -0.69 -9.60 13.98
CA ILE A 19 -2.13 -9.37 13.80
C ILE A 19 -2.74 -10.53 13.03
N GLU A 20 -3.89 -11.00 13.49
CA GLU A 20 -4.74 -11.92 12.73
C GLU A 20 -5.68 -11.14 11.84
N LEU A 21 -5.86 -11.60 10.59
CA LEU A 21 -6.70 -10.96 9.60
C LEU A 21 -7.80 -11.92 9.14
N LYS A 22 -8.91 -11.33 8.70
CA LYS A 22 -10.04 -12.02 8.06
C LYS A 22 -10.12 -11.65 6.59
N PRO A 23 -10.93 -12.33 5.77
CA PRO A 23 -11.14 -11.96 4.37
C PRO A 23 -11.62 -10.52 4.17
N PHE A 24 -12.37 -9.98 5.12
CA PHE A 24 -12.70 -8.55 5.22
C PHE A 24 -12.31 -8.05 6.60
N VAL A 25 -11.44 -7.05 6.67
CA VAL A 25 -11.00 -6.47 7.94
C VAL A 25 -10.91 -4.96 7.85
N THR A 26 -11.33 -4.31 8.93
CA THR A 26 -11.15 -2.87 9.11
C THR A 26 -10.27 -2.61 10.31
N VAL A 27 -9.16 -1.94 10.08
CA VAL A 27 -8.19 -1.59 11.10
C VAL A 27 -8.42 -0.15 11.55
N ILE A 28 -8.72 0.04 12.81
CA ILE A 28 -8.94 1.34 13.45
C ILE A 28 -7.93 1.56 14.58
N GLY A 29 -7.83 2.78 15.07
CA GLY A 29 -6.93 3.15 16.17
C GLY A 29 -6.48 4.60 16.08
N GLU A 30 -5.74 5.05 17.09
CA GLU A 30 -5.20 6.42 17.16
C GLU A 30 -4.36 6.81 15.94
N ASN A 31 -4.15 8.12 15.77
CA ASN A 31 -3.20 8.62 14.78
C ASN A 31 -1.78 8.13 15.12
N ASN A 32 -0.99 7.85 14.10
CA ASN A 32 0.40 7.39 14.21
C ASN A 32 0.59 6.04 14.94
N ILE A 33 -0.48 5.27 15.18
CA ILE A 33 -0.36 3.94 15.80
C ILE A 33 0.29 2.91 14.88
N GLY A 34 0.31 3.17 13.56
CA GLY A 34 0.96 2.29 12.57
C GLY A 34 0.02 1.69 11.51
N LYS A 35 -1.25 2.11 11.42
CA LYS A 35 -2.20 1.57 10.42
C LYS A 35 -1.64 1.57 9.00
N SER A 36 -1.09 2.68 8.54
CA SER A 36 -0.41 2.80 7.24
C SER A 36 0.82 1.89 7.16
N ASN A 37 1.62 1.84 8.23
CA ASN A 37 2.80 0.98 8.28
C ASN A 37 2.45 -0.51 8.13
N LEU A 38 1.30 -0.96 8.63
CA LEU A 38 0.80 -2.33 8.43
C LEU A 38 0.53 -2.59 6.95
N LEU A 39 -0.20 -1.70 6.27
CA LEU A 39 -0.52 -1.86 4.84
C LEU A 39 0.74 -1.80 3.97
N GLU A 40 1.63 -0.86 4.27
CA GLU A 40 2.91 -0.75 3.57
C GLU A 40 3.79 -2.00 3.80
N ALA A 41 3.83 -2.56 5.02
CA ALA A 41 4.55 -3.80 5.31
C ALA A 41 4.02 -4.97 4.45
N ILE A 42 2.70 -5.17 4.38
CA ILE A 42 2.09 -6.18 3.50
C ILE A 42 2.51 -5.93 2.05
N SER A 43 2.55 -4.66 1.64
CA SER A 43 2.92 -4.26 0.28
C SER A 43 4.36 -4.57 -0.11
N LEU A 44 5.29 -4.70 0.85
CA LEU A 44 6.68 -5.09 0.59
C LEU A 44 6.81 -6.56 0.20
N VAL A 45 5.93 -7.42 0.70
CA VAL A 45 5.97 -8.87 0.43
C VAL A 45 5.36 -9.16 -0.93
N LEU A 46 4.18 -8.60 -1.22
CA LEU A 46 3.40 -8.92 -2.41
C LEU A 46 3.84 -8.12 -3.65
N SER A 47 3.43 -8.57 -4.82
CA SER A 47 3.74 -7.89 -6.07
C SER A 47 2.78 -6.73 -6.30
N HIS A 48 3.32 -5.59 -6.74
CA HIS A 48 2.57 -4.48 -7.33
C HIS A 48 2.90 -4.36 -8.80
N ASP A 49 1.96 -3.87 -9.61
CA ASP A 49 2.17 -3.86 -11.04
C ASP A 49 3.31 -2.93 -11.52
N PHE A 50 3.77 -1.91 -10.77
CA PHE A 50 4.63 -0.91 -11.41
C PHE A 50 5.74 -0.19 -10.65
N SER A 51 5.86 -0.22 -9.34
CA SER A 51 6.92 0.57 -8.68
C SER A 51 7.77 -0.19 -7.67
N VAL A 52 7.65 -1.46 -7.65
CA VAL A 52 8.13 -2.35 -6.59
C VAL A 52 9.64 -2.35 -6.39
N TYR A 53 10.42 -2.19 -7.46
CA TYR A 53 11.88 -2.24 -7.34
C TYR A 53 12.46 -1.09 -6.49
N ARG A 54 11.83 0.09 -6.47
CA ARG A 54 12.26 1.20 -5.62
C ARG A 54 11.76 1.09 -4.18
N LYS A 55 10.56 0.54 -3.96
CA LYS A 55 9.93 0.45 -2.63
C LYS A 55 10.41 -0.73 -1.79
N ARG A 56 10.97 -1.78 -2.39
CA ARG A 56 11.48 -2.94 -1.64
C ARG A 56 12.82 -2.71 -0.98
N LYS A 57 13.60 -1.73 -1.44
CA LYS A 57 14.81 -1.33 -0.76
C LYS A 57 14.44 -0.33 0.33
N LEU A 58 14.74 -0.69 1.58
CA LEU A 58 14.41 0.12 2.75
C LEU A 58 15.49 1.18 2.99
N GLU A 59 15.06 2.27 3.61
CA GLU A 59 15.92 3.32 4.13
C GLU A 59 16.13 3.14 5.64
N ILE A 60 17.08 3.88 6.23
CA ILE A 60 17.34 3.81 7.68
C ILE A 60 16.09 4.14 8.50
N GLY A 61 15.27 5.09 8.04
CA GLY A 61 14.02 5.46 8.66
C GLY A 61 12.94 4.37 8.68
N ASP A 62 13.09 3.31 7.88
CA ASP A 62 12.17 2.16 7.86
C ASP A 62 12.52 1.11 8.92
N PHE A 63 13.70 1.19 9.53
CA PHE A 63 14.06 0.34 10.66
C PHE A 63 13.46 0.87 11.96
N ASN A 64 13.10 -0.04 12.86
CA ASN A 64 12.70 0.33 14.20
C ASN A 64 13.89 0.95 14.94
N TYR A 65 13.67 2.11 15.57
CA TYR A 65 14.73 2.85 16.26
C TYR A 65 15.43 2.02 17.33
N HIS A 66 14.68 1.22 18.10
CA HIS A 66 15.26 0.40 19.17
C HIS A 66 16.24 -0.66 18.64
N CYS A 67 16.00 -1.24 17.45
CA CYS A 67 16.92 -2.23 16.91
C CYS A 67 18.22 -1.58 16.41
N ILE A 68 18.16 -0.35 15.88
CA ILE A 68 19.35 0.43 15.51
C ILE A 68 20.15 0.83 16.75
N ASP A 69 19.47 1.28 17.79
CA ASP A 69 20.14 1.67 19.05
C ASP A 69 20.81 0.47 19.72
N LYS A 70 20.12 -0.68 19.78
CA LYS A 70 20.72 -1.95 20.25
C LYS A 70 21.95 -2.36 19.44
N PHE A 71 21.88 -2.24 18.12
CA PHE A 71 23.03 -2.52 17.25
C PHE A 71 24.22 -1.61 17.56
N LYS A 72 24.01 -0.29 17.66
CA LYS A 72 25.05 0.68 17.97
C LYS A 72 25.67 0.45 19.35
N ASN A 73 24.84 0.12 20.35
CA ASN A 73 25.32 -0.20 21.69
C ASN A 73 26.16 -1.49 21.67
N SER A 74 25.76 -2.54 20.93
CA SER A 74 26.52 -3.79 20.82
C SER A 74 27.91 -3.61 20.19
N ILE A 75 28.09 -2.59 19.34
CA ILE A 75 29.40 -2.23 18.78
C ILE A 75 30.31 -1.59 19.84
N ILE A 76 29.74 -0.78 20.74
CA ILE A 76 30.48 -0.04 21.77
C ILE A 76 30.83 -0.95 22.94
N GLU A 77 29.89 -1.75 23.40
CA GLU A 77 29.99 -2.60 24.59
C GLU A 77 30.82 -3.87 24.39
N ARG A 78 31.50 -4.03 23.26
CA ARG A 78 32.24 -5.22 22.82
C ARG A 78 32.81 -6.07 23.98
N GLU A 79 31.98 -6.86 24.60
CA GLU A 79 32.36 -8.06 25.29
C GLU A 79 32.11 -9.22 24.32
N ASP A 80 33.09 -9.99 23.95
CA ASP A 80 33.12 -11.29 23.21
C ASP A 80 31.84 -11.85 22.55
N SER A 81 30.74 -11.09 22.54
CA SER A 81 29.47 -11.42 21.95
C SER A 81 29.42 -11.03 20.47
N GLU A 82 28.94 -11.94 19.68
CA GLU A 82 28.75 -11.77 18.24
C GLU A 82 27.85 -10.56 17.95
N ILE A 83 28.33 -9.58 17.18
CA ILE A 83 27.54 -8.43 16.77
C ILE A 83 26.42 -8.90 15.86
N ILE A 84 25.18 -8.70 16.30
CA ILE A 84 23.98 -9.08 15.57
C ILE A 84 23.50 -7.86 14.78
N PHE A 85 23.63 -7.95 13.46
CA PHE A 85 23.05 -6.95 12.57
C PHE A 85 21.53 -7.13 12.55
N PRO A 86 20.73 -6.08 12.84
CA PRO A 86 19.27 -6.21 12.86
C PRO A 86 18.74 -6.51 11.47
N GLU A 87 17.72 -7.35 11.38
CA GLU A 87 16.96 -7.57 10.15
C GLU A 87 15.53 -7.03 10.29
N VAL A 88 14.97 -6.56 9.18
CA VAL A 88 13.54 -6.32 9.06
C VAL A 88 12.91 -7.55 8.45
N ARG A 89 11.89 -8.10 9.12
CA ARG A 89 11.18 -9.28 8.64
C ARG A 89 9.68 -9.06 8.68
N ILE A 90 9.01 -9.42 7.59
CA ILE A 90 7.56 -9.34 7.45
C ILE A 90 7.08 -10.70 6.92
N ASP A 91 6.35 -11.44 7.75
CA ASP A 91 5.80 -12.73 7.41
C ASP A 91 4.31 -12.63 7.16
N LEU A 92 3.83 -13.11 6.01
CA LEU A 92 2.43 -13.25 5.67
C LEU A 92 2.06 -14.73 5.67
N TYR A 93 1.05 -15.07 6.46
CA TYR A 93 0.52 -16.43 6.53
C TYR A 93 -0.80 -16.49 5.77
N PHE A 94 -0.99 -17.54 4.97
CA PHE A 94 -2.12 -17.71 4.09
C PHE A 94 -2.90 -18.97 4.47
N LEU A 95 -4.24 -18.86 4.49
CA LEU A 95 -5.17 -19.97 4.73
C LEU A 95 -6.21 -20.08 3.61
N ASP A 96 -6.88 -21.23 3.58
CA ASP A 96 -8.01 -21.56 2.70
C ASP A 96 -7.73 -21.35 1.19
N PRO A 97 -6.64 -21.90 0.63
CA PRO A 97 -6.41 -21.88 -0.79
C PRO A 97 -7.45 -22.77 -1.52
N ASP A 98 -7.89 -22.35 -2.70
CA ASP A 98 -8.57 -23.24 -3.65
C ASP A 98 -7.53 -24.05 -4.45
N GLU A 99 -7.98 -25.02 -5.27
CA GLU A 99 -7.09 -25.93 -6.02
C GLU A 99 -6.10 -25.18 -6.95
N GLU A 100 -6.56 -24.08 -7.57
CA GLU A 100 -5.70 -23.26 -8.43
C GLU A 100 -4.66 -22.47 -7.62
N GLN A 101 -5.06 -21.99 -6.46
CA GLN A 101 -4.20 -21.25 -5.53
C GLN A 101 -3.19 -22.16 -4.84
N GLU A 102 -3.55 -23.42 -4.54
CA GLU A 102 -2.60 -24.41 -4.01
C GLU A 102 -1.41 -24.61 -4.96
N ALA A 103 -1.63 -24.58 -6.28
CA ALA A 103 -0.54 -24.69 -7.24
C ALA A 103 0.43 -23.50 -7.17
N VAL A 104 -0.06 -22.29 -6.88
CA VAL A 104 0.77 -21.07 -6.76
C VAL A 104 1.63 -21.10 -5.49
N ILE A 105 1.11 -21.64 -4.39
CA ILE A 105 1.76 -21.65 -3.09
C ILE A 105 2.39 -23.00 -2.72
N ASN A 106 2.53 -23.91 -3.69
CA ASN A 106 2.98 -25.29 -3.42
C ASN A 106 4.30 -25.37 -2.68
N ASP A 107 5.24 -24.49 -2.99
CA ASP A 107 6.55 -24.43 -2.33
C ASP A 107 6.55 -23.59 -1.04
N CYS A 108 5.41 -22.99 -0.70
CA CYS A 108 5.28 -22.04 0.39
C CYS A 108 4.68 -22.61 1.67
N TRP A 109 4.44 -23.92 1.73
CA TRP A 109 3.84 -24.55 2.89
C TRP A 109 4.68 -24.37 4.15
N TYR A 110 4.06 -23.82 5.20
CA TYR A 110 4.66 -23.61 6.52
C TYR A 110 4.20 -24.69 7.51
N ASP A 111 2.88 -24.95 7.54
CA ASP A 111 2.26 -26.03 8.34
C ASP A 111 1.30 -26.83 7.45
N PHE A 112 1.70 -28.02 7.05
CA PHE A 112 0.88 -28.90 6.22
C PHE A 112 -0.40 -29.37 6.92
N ASN A 113 -0.38 -29.53 8.24
CA ASN A 113 -1.56 -29.99 8.98
C ASN A 113 -2.66 -28.93 8.99
N LYS A 114 -2.29 -27.67 9.07
CA LYS A 114 -3.21 -26.53 9.07
C LYS A 114 -3.49 -26.00 7.66
N LYS A 115 -2.85 -26.54 6.62
CA LYS A 115 -2.85 -25.97 5.28
C LYS A 115 -2.47 -24.47 5.27
N GLU A 116 -1.47 -24.12 6.07
CA GLU A 116 -0.97 -22.76 6.20
C GLU A 116 0.30 -22.58 5.37
N ALA A 117 0.30 -21.61 4.47
CA ALA A 117 1.48 -21.22 3.70
C ALA A 117 2.06 -19.90 4.24
N ARG A 118 3.39 -19.72 4.09
CA ARG A 118 4.06 -18.48 4.51
C ARG A 118 4.90 -17.91 3.38
N ILE A 119 4.79 -16.59 3.18
CA ILE A 119 5.68 -15.80 2.32
C ILE A 119 6.21 -14.64 3.16
N SER A 120 7.53 -14.43 3.10
CA SER A 120 8.22 -13.48 3.96
C SER A 120 9.07 -12.53 3.13
N TYR A 121 9.06 -11.26 3.49
CA TYR A 121 10.05 -10.27 3.08
C TYR A 121 11.11 -10.18 4.18
N VAL A 122 12.37 -10.32 3.79
CA VAL A 122 13.51 -10.25 4.70
C VAL A 122 14.51 -9.23 4.16
N TYR A 123 14.80 -8.19 4.93
CA TYR A 123 15.81 -7.18 4.60
C TYR A 123 16.96 -7.31 5.60
N SER A 124 18.08 -7.83 5.15
CA SER A 124 19.16 -8.26 6.01
C SER A 124 20.53 -7.85 5.49
N PHE A 125 21.48 -7.76 6.41
CA PHE A 125 22.89 -7.50 6.11
C PHE A 125 23.50 -8.65 5.31
N LYS A 126 24.17 -8.36 4.19
CA LYS A 126 24.73 -9.41 3.30
C LYS A 126 26.15 -9.86 3.67
N GLY A 127 26.75 -9.22 4.67
CA GLY A 127 28.01 -9.67 5.26
C GLY A 127 29.27 -9.53 4.41
N ARG A 128 29.18 -9.03 3.17
CA ARG A 128 30.32 -9.00 2.23
C ARG A 128 31.52 -8.18 2.72
N LYS A 129 31.29 -7.16 3.56
CA LYS A 129 32.30 -6.26 4.10
C LYS A 129 32.29 -6.18 5.63
N LYS A 130 31.80 -7.21 6.30
CA LYS A 130 31.67 -7.22 7.78
C LYS A 130 32.95 -6.83 8.48
N ASP A 131 34.08 -7.46 8.13
CA ASP A 131 35.37 -7.22 8.79
C ASP A 131 35.93 -5.81 8.53
N GLU A 132 35.69 -5.25 7.35
CA GLU A 132 36.09 -3.88 7.01
C GLU A 132 35.28 -2.86 7.82
N LEU A 133 33.96 -3.06 7.90
CA LEU A 133 33.07 -2.22 8.69
C LEU A 133 33.43 -2.26 10.18
N LEU A 134 33.69 -3.42 10.72
CA LEU A 134 34.07 -3.56 12.13
C LEU A 134 35.39 -2.83 12.43
N LYS A 135 36.38 -2.93 11.55
CA LYS A 135 37.63 -2.15 11.69
C LYS A 135 37.40 -0.64 11.61
N GLN A 136 36.50 -0.18 10.75
CA GLN A 136 36.12 1.23 10.67
C GLN A 136 35.48 1.72 11.96
N TYR A 137 34.56 0.95 12.53
CA TYR A 137 33.92 1.29 13.81
C TYR A 137 34.93 1.33 14.94
N ASP A 138 35.92 0.41 14.99
CA ASP A 138 37.00 0.42 15.97
C ASP A 138 37.82 1.70 15.89
N LEU A 139 38.19 2.12 14.69
CA LEU A 139 38.95 3.35 14.48
C LEU A 139 38.15 4.57 14.96
N ILE A 140 36.84 4.64 14.67
CA ILE A 140 35.95 5.71 15.12
C ILE A 140 35.91 5.74 16.66
N ILE A 141 35.71 4.60 17.30
CA ILE A 141 35.62 4.48 18.76
C ILE A 141 36.92 5.01 19.40
N VAL A 142 38.07 4.49 18.95
CA VAL A 142 39.40 4.89 19.48
C VAL A 142 39.64 6.38 19.27
N GLN A 143 39.34 6.92 18.10
CA GLN A 143 39.49 8.32 17.79
C GLN A 143 38.60 9.17 18.71
N LYS A 144 37.34 8.86 18.87
CA LYS A 144 36.38 9.63 19.67
C LYS A 144 36.67 9.55 21.16
N GLN A 145 37.17 8.43 21.63
CA GLN A 145 37.69 8.30 23.01
C GLN A 145 38.94 9.20 23.24
N SER A 146 39.84 9.26 22.28
CA SER A 146 41.03 10.15 22.38
C SER A 146 40.65 11.64 22.35
N GLU A 147 39.53 12.00 21.72
CA GLU A 147 38.94 13.34 21.74
C GLU A 147 38.22 13.67 23.08
N GLY A 148 38.15 12.73 24.02
CA GLY A 148 37.50 12.90 25.32
C GLY A 148 35.96 12.85 25.26
N ILE A 149 35.39 12.27 24.22
CA ILE A 149 33.96 12.11 24.08
C ILE A 149 33.50 10.94 24.95
N ASP A 150 32.43 11.17 25.70
CA ASP A 150 31.79 10.16 26.56
C ASP A 150 31.31 8.96 25.76
N ILE A 151 31.50 7.75 26.28
CA ILE A 151 31.19 6.48 25.60
C ILE A 151 29.73 6.46 25.11
N ASP A 152 28.79 6.92 25.91
CA ASP A 152 27.38 7.00 25.56
C ASP A 152 27.07 7.90 24.35
N LYS A 153 27.95 8.86 24.08
CA LYS A 153 27.80 9.78 22.94
C LYS A 153 28.49 9.26 21.68
N ILE A 154 29.39 8.30 21.78
CA ILE A 154 30.13 7.73 20.64
C ILE A 154 29.17 7.04 19.67
N LYS A 155 28.06 6.46 20.16
CA LYS A 155 27.03 5.86 19.31
C LYS A 155 26.47 6.76 18.22
N ASN A 156 26.49 8.09 18.41
CA ASN A 156 26.01 9.05 17.43
C ASN A 156 26.96 9.20 16.22
N TYR A 157 28.20 8.73 16.35
CA TYR A 157 29.20 8.74 15.28
C TYR A 157 29.30 7.40 14.53
N ILE A 158 28.54 6.39 14.98
CA ILE A 158 28.47 5.09 14.31
C ILE A 158 27.33 5.14 13.29
N ASP A 159 27.68 5.13 12.02
CA ASP A 159 26.70 5.07 10.94
C ASP A 159 26.13 3.66 10.79
N PHE A 160 24.82 3.58 10.51
CA PHE A 160 24.18 2.32 10.20
C PHE A 160 24.48 1.92 8.75
N PRO A 161 25.00 0.68 8.48
CA PRO A 161 25.53 0.30 7.18
C PRO A 161 24.42 -0.12 6.21
N ILE A 162 23.44 0.74 5.93
CA ILE A 162 22.26 0.45 5.11
C ILE A 162 22.61 0.02 3.69
N GLU A 163 23.73 0.48 3.14
CA GLU A 163 24.17 0.14 1.78
C GLU A 163 24.57 -1.33 1.63
N GLU A 164 24.95 -1.98 2.74
CA GLU A 164 25.32 -3.40 2.77
C GLU A 164 24.10 -4.33 3.02
N TYR A 165 22.90 -3.75 3.09
CA TYR A 165 21.64 -4.49 3.23
C TYR A 165 20.98 -4.72 1.88
N ASP A 166 20.31 -5.85 1.76
CA ASP A 166 19.48 -6.15 0.60
C ASP A 166 18.29 -7.02 1.00
N TYR A 167 17.24 -6.99 0.17
CA TYR A 167 16.03 -7.76 0.43
C TYR A 167 16.05 -9.14 -0.24
N ALA A 168 15.27 -10.02 0.32
CA ALA A 168 14.87 -11.28 -0.29
C ALA A 168 13.40 -11.53 0.00
N VAL A 169 12.67 -12.11 -0.94
CA VAL A 169 11.35 -12.69 -0.70
C VAL A 169 11.53 -14.19 -0.63
N VAL A 170 11.15 -14.76 0.50
CA VAL A 170 11.34 -16.20 0.80
C VAL A 170 9.99 -16.82 1.19
N CYS A 171 9.90 -18.14 1.12
CA CYS A 171 8.65 -18.85 1.43
C CYS A 171 8.88 -20.18 2.13
N GLY A 172 7.81 -20.73 2.67
CA GLY A 172 7.80 -22.01 3.36
C GLY A 172 8.43 -21.97 4.77
N CYS A 173 8.67 -23.13 5.35
CA CYS A 173 9.32 -23.26 6.66
C CYS A 173 10.84 -23.02 6.60
N ASP A 174 11.47 -23.33 5.48
CA ASP A 174 12.94 -23.31 5.28
C ASP A 174 13.45 -21.99 4.69
N ASP A 175 12.62 -20.96 4.58
CA ASP A 175 12.96 -19.66 3.97
C ASP A 175 13.58 -19.80 2.56
N LYS A 176 12.99 -20.65 1.72
CA LYS A 176 13.42 -20.82 0.32
C LYS A 176 13.12 -19.56 -0.49
N PRO A 177 14.01 -19.17 -1.42
CA PRO A 177 13.70 -18.04 -2.31
C PRO A 177 12.39 -18.27 -3.06
N MET A 178 11.49 -17.29 -3.01
CA MET A 178 10.22 -17.31 -3.75
C MET A 178 10.47 -17.07 -5.24
N ASP A 179 9.88 -17.91 -6.10
CA ASP A 179 9.95 -17.67 -7.54
C ASP A 179 9.14 -16.41 -7.91
N ASN A 180 9.81 -15.52 -8.65
CA ASN A 180 9.22 -14.26 -9.12
C ASN A 180 7.99 -14.47 -10.03
N TYR A 181 7.90 -15.59 -10.74
CA TYR A 181 6.74 -15.91 -11.56
C TYR A 181 5.48 -16.05 -10.69
N TRP A 182 5.55 -16.89 -9.65
CA TRP A 182 4.43 -17.10 -8.73
C TRP A 182 4.11 -15.85 -7.91
N LEU A 183 5.14 -15.12 -7.49
CA LEU A 183 4.93 -13.86 -6.75
C LEU A 183 4.15 -12.82 -7.58
N LYS A 184 4.35 -12.76 -8.90
CA LYS A 184 3.61 -11.86 -9.79
C LYS A 184 2.13 -12.18 -9.90
N LEU A 185 1.72 -13.41 -9.58
CA LEU A 185 0.32 -13.83 -9.58
C LEU A 185 -0.40 -13.47 -8.27
N MET A 186 0.35 -13.08 -7.24
CA MET A 186 -0.15 -12.64 -5.93
C MET A 186 -0.06 -11.13 -5.84
N LYS A 187 -1.17 -10.46 -6.13
CA LYS A 187 -1.19 -9.01 -6.28
C LYS A 187 -1.86 -8.30 -5.12
N MET A 188 -1.31 -7.15 -4.76
CA MET A 188 -1.92 -6.21 -3.84
C MET A 188 -2.18 -4.89 -4.55
N GLU A 189 -3.42 -4.43 -4.52
CA GLU A 189 -3.79 -3.08 -4.93
C GLU A 189 -3.86 -2.20 -3.69
N TYR A 190 -2.95 -1.26 -3.60
CA TYR A 190 -2.86 -0.32 -2.49
C TYR A 190 -3.42 1.04 -2.88
N LEU A 191 -4.47 1.44 -2.20
CA LEU A 191 -5.15 2.71 -2.38
C LEU A 191 -4.77 3.64 -1.23
N ASP A 192 -3.80 4.51 -1.47
CA ASP A 192 -3.27 5.48 -0.52
C ASP A 192 -4.33 6.54 -0.13
N ALA A 193 -4.24 7.09 1.09
CA ALA A 193 -5.10 8.16 1.58
C ALA A 193 -4.97 9.47 0.76
N LEU A 194 -3.74 9.81 0.37
CA LEU A 194 -3.41 11.01 -0.41
C LEU A 194 -3.48 10.77 -1.93
N ARG A 195 -4.55 10.14 -2.40
CA ARG A 195 -4.75 9.89 -3.83
C ARG A 195 -4.97 11.20 -4.57
N ASP A 196 -4.17 11.44 -5.58
CA ASP A 196 -4.53 12.41 -6.61
C ASP A 196 -5.23 11.69 -7.76
N ALA A 197 -6.54 11.49 -7.60
CA ALA A 197 -7.37 10.85 -8.61
C ALA A 197 -7.26 11.56 -9.99
N LYS A 198 -6.96 12.86 -10.02
CA LYS A 198 -6.73 13.59 -11.27
C LYS A 198 -5.48 13.11 -11.98
N ILE A 199 -4.45 12.83 -11.21
CA ILE A 199 -3.18 12.33 -11.75
C ILE A 199 -3.33 10.87 -12.17
N ASP A 200 -3.90 10.02 -11.33
CA ASP A 200 -3.95 8.56 -11.53
C ASP A 200 -4.95 8.12 -12.59
N LEU A 201 -6.08 8.82 -12.73
CA LEU A 201 -7.08 8.55 -13.76
C LEU A 201 -6.80 9.24 -15.10
N ASN A 202 -5.76 10.07 -15.18
CA ASN A 202 -5.31 10.64 -16.43
C ASN A 202 -4.22 9.74 -17.05
N SER A 203 -4.46 9.15 -18.21
CA SER A 203 -3.61 8.12 -18.80
C SER A 203 -2.30 8.61 -19.43
N ASN A 204 -1.97 9.90 -19.34
CA ASN A 204 -0.79 10.50 -19.97
C ASN A 204 0.58 9.94 -19.52
N ASN A 205 0.61 8.97 -18.59
CA ASN A 205 1.84 8.34 -18.10
C ASN A 205 1.64 6.83 -17.96
N SER A 206 2.63 6.05 -18.34
CA SER A 206 2.63 4.57 -18.28
C SER A 206 2.45 3.98 -16.88
N ASN A 207 2.69 4.77 -15.83
CA ASN A 207 2.55 4.33 -14.44
C ASN A 207 1.16 4.60 -13.85
N LYS A 208 0.25 5.22 -14.59
CA LYS A 208 -1.06 5.61 -14.07
C LYS A 208 -2.09 4.50 -14.15
N LEU A 209 -3.00 4.49 -13.19
CA LEU A 209 -4.01 3.45 -13.02
C LEU A 209 -4.82 3.20 -14.30
N LEU A 210 -5.37 4.26 -14.91
CA LEU A 210 -6.20 4.11 -16.13
C LEU A 210 -5.43 3.45 -17.27
N TYR A 211 -4.18 3.87 -17.55
CA TYR A 211 -3.36 3.26 -18.57
C TYR A 211 -3.10 1.77 -18.28
N ARG A 212 -2.82 1.42 -17.01
CA ARG A 212 -2.59 0.03 -16.60
C ARG A 212 -3.82 -0.84 -16.86
N ILE A 213 -4.99 -0.34 -16.49
CA ILE A 213 -6.27 -1.00 -16.73
C ILE A 213 -6.49 -1.24 -18.23
N LEU A 214 -6.27 -0.21 -19.05
CA LEU A 214 -6.45 -0.30 -20.49
C LEU A 214 -5.44 -1.25 -21.13
N ARG A 215 -4.18 -1.19 -20.72
CA ARG A 215 -3.11 -2.05 -21.24
C ARG A 215 -3.30 -3.52 -20.90
N ASP A 216 -3.84 -3.78 -19.71
CA ASP A 216 -4.03 -5.14 -19.19
C ASP A 216 -5.14 -5.91 -19.92
N ARG A 217 -5.95 -5.26 -20.78
CA ARG A 217 -6.91 -5.94 -21.65
C ARG A 217 -6.19 -6.68 -22.77
N GLU A 218 -6.74 -7.79 -23.21
CA GLU A 218 -6.16 -8.59 -24.26
C GLU A 218 -6.10 -7.81 -25.58
N ASN A 219 -5.07 -8.08 -26.39
CA ASN A 219 -4.85 -7.39 -27.65
C ASN A 219 -6.03 -7.49 -28.63
N ASP A 220 -6.84 -8.54 -28.52
CA ASP A 220 -8.00 -8.78 -29.37
C ASP A 220 -9.15 -7.82 -29.09
N ASP A 221 -9.24 -7.25 -27.88
CA ASP A 221 -10.25 -6.25 -27.53
C ASP A 221 -10.11 -4.94 -28.31
N TYR A 222 -8.92 -4.67 -28.87
CA TYR A 222 -8.59 -3.43 -29.57
C TYR A 222 -8.54 -3.54 -31.10
N VAL A 223 -9.07 -4.59 -31.72
CA VAL A 223 -9.02 -4.80 -33.18
C VAL A 223 -9.59 -3.60 -33.95
N ALA A 224 -10.72 -3.05 -33.52
CA ALA A 224 -11.34 -1.89 -34.16
C ALA A 224 -10.46 -0.63 -34.08
N ILE A 225 -9.83 -0.40 -32.93
CA ILE A 225 -8.92 0.74 -32.74
C ILE A 225 -7.69 0.57 -33.63
N LYS A 226 -7.05 -0.60 -33.63
CA LYS A 226 -5.90 -0.89 -34.49
C LYS A 226 -6.22 -0.69 -35.95
N LYS A 227 -7.40 -1.14 -36.42
CA LYS A 227 -7.83 -0.89 -37.81
C LYS A 227 -7.92 0.60 -38.14
N LYS A 228 -8.49 1.41 -37.24
CA LYS A 228 -8.57 2.86 -37.43
C LYS A 228 -7.21 3.55 -37.40
N MET A 229 -6.26 3.03 -36.64
CA MET A 229 -4.87 3.53 -36.66
C MET A 229 -4.22 3.33 -37.98
N VAL A 230 -4.38 2.15 -38.60
CA VAL A 230 -3.84 1.88 -39.97
C VAL A 230 -4.52 2.78 -40.99
N GLU A 231 -5.83 2.95 -40.97
CA GLU A 231 -6.55 3.88 -41.86
C GLU A 231 -6.06 5.32 -41.71
N LEU A 232 -5.74 5.76 -40.46
CA LEU A 232 -5.18 7.10 -40.23
C LEU A 232 -3.77 7.25 -40.83
N ASP A 233 -2.90 6.27 -40.66
CA ASP A 233 -1.57 6.29 -41.24
C ASP A 233 -1.63 6.32 -42.76
N GLU A 234 -2.49 5.53 -43.40
CA GLU A 234 -2.74 5.58 -44.84
C GLU A 234 -3.25 6.95 -45.31
N THR A 235 -4.14 7.58 -44.53
CA THR A 235 -4.65 8.90 -44.80
C THR A 235 -3.53 9.96 -44.77
N ILE A 236 -2.65 9.90 -43.77
CA ILE A 236 -1.47 10.79 -43.66
C ILE A 236 -0.51 10.59 -44.84
N LYS A 237 -0.21 9.32 -45.17
CA LYS A 237 0.68 9.01 -46.30
C LYS A 237 0.13 9.49 -47.65
N SER A 238 -1.18 9.50 -47.81
CA SER A 238 -1.88 9.88 -49.02
C SER A 238 -2.36 11.34 -49.07
N ASP A 239 -2.10 12.15 -48.04
CA ASP A 239 -2.54 13.55 -47.98
C ASP A 239 -1.92 14.37 -49.11
N LYS A 240 -2.79 14.92 -50.01
CA LYS A 240 -2.39 15.68 -51.19
C LYS A 240 -2.37 17.19 -50.95
N MET A 241 -2.97 17.69 -49.88
CA MET A 241 -3.09 19.13 -49.66
C MET A 241 -1.88 19.73 -48.96
N VAL A 242 -1.66 19.33 -47.72
CA VAL A 242 -0.62 19.92 -46.87
C VAL A 242 0.70 19.16 -46.96
N LEU A 243 0.65 17.84 -46.74
CA LEU A 243 1.87 17.03 -46.65
C LEU A 243 2.54 16.82 -47.97
N ASP A 244 1.79 16.74 -49.09
CA ASP A 244 2.39 16.63 -50.44
C ASP A 244 3.09 17.93 -50.85
N SER A 245 2.53 19.07 -50.51
CA SER A 245 3.17 20.37 -50.70
C SER A 245 4.48 20.51 -49.95
N LEU A 246 4.47 20.11 -48.64
CA LEU A 246 5.68 20.08 -47.81
C LEU A 246 6.73 19.11 -48.38
N ARG A 247 6.30 17.92 -48.80
CA ARG A 247 7.18 16.90 -49.43
C ARG A 247 7.91 17.45 -50.65
N LYS A 248 7.19 18.14 -51.52
CA LYS A 248 7.76 18.78 -52.72
C LYS A 248 8.75 19.89 -52.36
N ASN A 249 8.40 20.73 -51.42
CA ASN A 249 9.26 21.83 -50.98
C ASN A 249 10.54 21.33 -50.33
N ILE A 250 10.43 20.39 -49.36
CA ILE A 250 11.60 19.77 -48.72
C ILE A 250 12.46 19.05 -49.76
N GLY A 251 11.86 18.29 -50.68
CA GLY A 251 12.57 17.61 -51.75
C GLY A 251 13.34 18.57 -52.66
N HIS A 252 12.77 19.75 -52.97
CA HIS A 252 13.44 20.79 -53.72
C HIS A 252 14.70 21.33 -53.01
N TYR A 253 14.59 21.62 -51.72
CA TYR A 253 15.74 22.09 -50.95
C TYR A 253 16.78 21.00 -50.69
N LEU A 254 16.39 19.74 -50.49
CA LEU A 254 17.31 18.62 -50.35
C LEU A 254 18.15 18.44 -51.63
N LYS A 255 17.53 18.55 -52.81
CA LYS A 255 18.27 18.52 -54.08
C LYS A 255 19.28 19.67 -54.23
N LYS A 256 19.01 20.82 -53.65
CA LYS A 256 19.94 21.95 -53.62
C LYS A 256 21.08 21.80 -52.64
N LEU A 257 20.85 21.10 -51.54
CA LEU A 257 21.81 20.95 -50.45
C LEU A 257 22.63 19.65 -50.54
N SER A 258 22.11 18.60 -51.20
CA SER A 258 22.84 17.37 -51.43
C SER A 258 23.70 17.47 -52.69
N MET A 259 24.98 17.08 -52.60
CA MET A 259 25.89 16.97 -53.75
C MET A 259 25.69 15.63 -54.50
N GLU A 260 24.63 14.89 -54.23
CA GLU A 260 24.39 13.57 -54.82
C GLU A 260 23.75 13.65 -56.20
N THR A 261 24.34 12.94 -57.15
CA THR A 261 23.84 12.71 -58.51
C THR A 261 22.55 11.86 -58.49
N GLU A 262 21.70 11.97 -59.49
CA GLU A 262 20.29 11.53 -59.64
C GLU A 262 19.92 10.08 -59.33
N THR A 263 20.80 9.25 -58.77
CA THR A 263 20.57 7.82 -58.53
C THR A 263 20.15 7.43 -57.09
N SER A 264 20.27 8.30 -56.13
CA SER A 264 19.73 8.04 -54.78
C SER A 264 18.32 8.63 -54.67
N SER A 265 17.32 7.80 -54.56
CA SER A 265 15.93 8.22 -54.38
C SER A 265 15.74 8.83 -52.98
N ASN A 266 16.02 10.14 -52.85
CA ASN A 266 15.64 10.92 -51.66
C ASN A 266 14.10 11.06 -51.58
N LYS A 267 13.41 9.92 -51.40
CA LYS A 267 11.97 9.90 -51.22
C LYS A 267 11.66 10.29 -49.79
N ILE A 268 11.09 11.47 -49.61
CA ILE A 268 10.57 11.94 -48.36
C ILE A 268 9.16 11.37 -48.16
N ASN A 269 8.95 10.65 -47.13
CA ASN A 269 7.63 10.19 -46.72
C ASN A 269 7.29 10.73 -45.33
N PHE A 270 6.04 11.08 -45.13
CA PHE A 270 5.50 11.33 -43.83
C PHE A 270 4.86 10.05 -43.34
N GLU A 271 5.11 9.71 -42.08
CA GLU A 271 4.47 8.59 -41.40
C GLU A 271 4.00 9.04 -40.04
N PHE A 272 3.01 8.37 -39.51
CA PHE A 272 2.61 8.61 -38.13
C PHE A 272 3.68 8.03 -37.21
N SER A 273 4.32 8.87 -36.39
CA SER A 273 5.54 8.53 -35.65
C SER A 273 5.35 7.47 -34.54
N SER A 274 4.13 7.11 -34.18
CA SER A 274 3.83 6.03 -33.27
C SER A 274 2.49 5.38 -33.59
N LEU A 275 2.54 4.28 -34.33
CA LEU A 275 1.40 3.37 -34.54
C LEU A 275 1.23 2.39 -33.37
N GLU A 276 1.87 2.65 -32.24
CA GLU A 276 1.73 1.80 -31.07
C GLU A 276 0.43 2.08 -30.33
N LEU A 277 -0.35 1.02 -30.13
CA LEU A 277 -1.58 1.07 -29.34
C LEU A 277 -1.33 1.70 -27.96
N SER A 278 -0.17 1.42 -27.36
CA SER A 278 0.29 1.96 -26.08
C SER A 278 0.23 3.49 -26.01
N GLU A 279 0.60 4.19 -27.10
CA GLU A 279 0.60 5.65 -27.17
C GLU A 279 -0.82 6.23 -27.25
N ILE A 280 -1.72 5.52 -27.92
CA ILE A 280 -3.14 5.91 -27.96
C ILE A 280 -3.79 5.70 -26.60
N LEU A 281 -3.55 4.55 -25.97
CA LEU A 281 -4.09 4.24 -24.63
C LEU A 281 -3.63 5.27 -23.57
N LYS A 282 -2.42 5.81 -23.68
CA LYS A 282 -1.95 6.90 -22.81
C LYS A 282 -2.71 8.21 -22.97
N LYS A 283 -3.43 8.41 -24.07
CA LYS A 283 -4.21 9.63 -24.34
C LYS A 283 -5.69 9.49 -24.01
N ILE A 284 -6.13 8.31 -23.58
CA ILE A 284 -7.50 8.09 -23.15
C ILE A 284 -7.68 8.70 -21.75
N GLY A 285 -8.71 9.50 -21.58
CA GLY A 285 -9.12 10.10 -20.30
C GLY A 285 -10.56 9.74 -19.94
N ILE A 286 -10.90 9.82 -18.66
CA ILE A 286 -12.28 9.62 -18.17
C ILE A 286 -12.95 10.98 -18.04
N GLN A 287 -14.21 11.06 -18.49
CA GLN A 287 -15.10 12.16 -18.22
C GLN A 287 -16.22 11.66 -17.33
N TYR A 288 -16.61 12.44 -16.33
CA TYR A 288 -17.60 12.05 -15.35
C TYR A 288 -18.53 13.22 -15.00
N GLY A 289 -19.84 12.97 -15.10
CA GLY A 289 -20.90 13.91 -14.80
C GLY A 289 -21.84 14.14 -15.99
N ASP A 290 -22.95 14.83 -15.74
CA ASP A 290 -24.03 15.04 -16.72
C ASP A 290 -23.59 15.82 -17.98
N GLU A 291 -22.57 16.69 -17.85
CA GLU A 291 -22.02 17.50 -18.95
C GLU A 291 -20.67 16.99 -19.46
N ALA A 292 -20.32 15.73 -19.19
CA ALA A 292 -19.02 15.15 -19.55
C ALA A 292 -17.83 16.05 -19.12
N VAL A 293 -17.85 16.49 -17.87
CA VAL A 293 -16.82 17.36 -17.29
C VAL A 293 -15.54 16.58 -17.10
N SER A 294 -14.42 17.14 -17.53
CA SER A 294 -13.11 16.50 -17.29
C SER A 294 -12.82 16.38 -15.80
N ILE A 295 -12.10 15.34 -15.41
CA ILE A 295 -11.70 15.05 -14.02
C ILE A 295 -11.02 16.25 -13.35
N GLU A 296 -10.30 17.07 -14.11
CA GLU A 296 -9.59 18.24 -13.62
C GLU A 296 -10.51 19.31 -13.02
N ARG A 297 -11.77 19.37 -13.49
CA ARG A 297 -12.77 20.33 -13.03
C ARG A 297 -13.70 19.80 -11.94
N ASN A 298 -13.64 18.53 -11.64
CA ASN A 298 -14.42 17.89 -10.59
C ASN A 298 -13.83 18.16 -9.19
N GLY A 299 -14.66 18.18 -8.16
CA GLY A 299 -14.24 18.27 -6.77
C GLY A 299 -13.53 16.98 -6.31
N LEU A 300 -12.63 17.10 -5.32
CA LEU A 300 -11.80 16.00 -4.82
C LEU A 300 -12.61 14.78 -4.35
N GLY A 301 -13.72 14.98 -3.62
CA GLY A 301 -14.56 13.87 -3.16
C GLY A 301 -15.19 13.07 -4.30
N ARG A 302 -15.65 13.75 -5.37
CA ARG A 302 -16.22 13.10 -6.55
C ARG A 302 -15.16 12.30 -7.31
N ASN A 303 -13.95 12.86 -7.44
CA ASN A 303 -12.82 12.17 -8.06
C ASN A 303 -12.34 10.97 -7.24
N ASN A 304 -12.36 11.06 -5.92
CA ASN A 304 -12.01 9.95 -5.04
C ASN A 304 -13.00 8.78 -5.18
N LEU A 305 -14.30 9.06 -5.24
CA LEU A 305 -15.31 8.04 -5.52
C LEU A 305 -15.12 7.39 -6.90
N LEU A 306 -14.86 8.20 -7.93
CA LEU A 306 -14.59 7.70 -9.28
C LEU A 306 -13.34 6.80 -9.29
N TYR A 307 -12.27 7.22 -8.63
CA TYR A 307 -11.04 6.43 -8.52
C TYR A 307 -11.31 5.07 -7.87
N MET A 308 -12.00 5.04 -6.72
CA MET A 308 -12.37 3.79 -6.06
C MET A 308 -13.26 2.91 -6.95
N ALA A 309 -14.25 3.50 -7.62
CA ALA A 309 -15.12 2.77 -8.54
C ALA A 309 -14.34 2.15 -9.70
N VAL A 310 -13.38 2.87 -10.28
CA VAL A 310 -12.52 2.35 -11.37
C VAL A 310 -11.65 1.19 -10.88
N VAL A 311 -11.05 1.32 -9.69
CA VAL A 311 -10.25 0.23 -9.10
C VAL A 311 -11.12 -1.00 -8.82
N LEU A 312 -12.25 -0.81 -8.14
CA LEU A 312 -13.15 -1.93 -7.82
C LEU A 312 -13.66 -2.63 -9.08
N ALA A 313 -14.05 -1.85 -10.12
CA ALA A 313 -14.47 -2.40 -11.41
C ALA A 313 -13.36 -3.22 -12.08
N HIS A 314 -12.13 -2.68 -12.12
CA HIS A 314 -10.98 -3.38 -12.68
C HIS A 314 -10.70 -4.70 -11.94
N LEU A 315 -10.78 -4.66 -10.63
CA LEU A 315 -10.57 -5.85 -9.80
C LEU A 315 -11.70 -6.87 -9.97
N TYR A 316 -12.91 -6.42 -10.33
CA TYR A 316 -14.04 -7.28 -10.58
C TYR A 316 -13.94 -8.03 -11.94
N GLU A 317 -13.49 -7.34 -12.99
CA GLU A 317 -13.43 -7.91 -14.34
C GLU A 317 -12.33 -8.99 -14.51
N LYS A 318 -11.21 -8.91 -13.76
CA LYS A 318 -10.11 -9.88 -13.91
C LYS A 318 -10.25 -11.10 -13.02
N GLN A 319 -10.86 -12.15 -13.55
CA GLN A 319 -10.91 -13.48 -12.92
C GLN A 319 -9.59 -14.26 -13.00
N SER A 320 -8.63 -13.81 -13.80
CA SER A 320 -7.39 -14.53 -14.12
C SER A 320 -6.25 -14.44 -13.10
N ASN A 321 -6.40 -13.67 -12.02
CA ASN A 321 -5.38 -13.65 -10.97
C ASN A 321 -5.76 -14.55 -9.81
N TYR A 322 -4.86 -15.42 -9.46
CA TYR A 322 -5.05 -16.44 -8.44
C TYR A 322 -5.29 -15.86 -7.05
N PHE A 323 -4.69 -14.71 -6.72
CA PHE A 323 -4.89 -14.05 -5.43
C PHE A 323 -4.78 -12.53 -5.53
N ARG A 324 -5.71 -11.82 -4.88
CA ARG A 324 -5.73 -10.36 -4.83
C ARG A 324 -6.11 -9.83 -3.46
N ILE A 325 -5.37 -8.83 -3.03
CA ILE A 325 -5.69 -8.02 -1.85
C ILE A 325 -5.97 -6.59 -2.29
N ILE A 326 -6.99 -6.01 -1.70
CA ILE A 326 -7.32 -4.60 -1.82
C ILE A 326 -7.07 -3.97 -0.45
N ALA A 327 -6.05 -3.14 -0.36
CA ALA A 327 -5.80 -2.32 0.82
C ALA A 327 -6.26 -0.89 0.55
N ILE A 328 -7.18 -0.40 1.35
CA ILE A 328 -7.75 0.94 1.20
C ILE A 328 -7.40 1.75 2.45
N GLU A 329 -6.60 2.78 2.27
CA GLU A 329 -6.26 3.72 3.33
C GLU A 329 -7.22 4.90 3.29
N GLU A 330 -7.81 5.20 4.45
CA GLU A 330 -8.71 6.34 4.67
C GLU A 330 -9.72 6.58 3.53
N PRO A 331 -10.61 5.62 3.24
CA PRO A 331 -11.57 5.77 2.14
C PRO A 331 -12.50 6.97 2.30
N GLU A 332 -12.62 7.50 3.52
CA GLU A 332 -13.40 8.69 3.87
C GLU A 332 -12.83 10.00 3.35
N ALA A 333 -11.58 10.03 2.89
CA ALA A 333 -10.92 11.26 2.48
C ALA A 333 -11.77 12.06 1.48
N HIS A 334 -12.06 13.32 1.83
CA HIS A 334 -12.87 14.26 1.06
C HIS A 334 -14.34 13.86 0.84
N LEU A 335 -14.89 12.87 1.58
CA LEU A 335 -16.28 12.45 1.48
C LEU A 335 -17.13 13.03 2.61
N CYS A 336 -18.33 13.50 2.27
CA CYS A 336 -19.29 13.86 3.31
C CYS A 336 -19.82 12.61 4.05
N PRO A 337 -20.35 12.76 5.29
CA PRO A 337 -20.80 11.62 6.10
C PRO A 337 -21.78 10.67 5.41
N LEU A 338 -22.69 11.20 4.59
CA LEU A 338 -23.66 10.37 3.85
C LEU A 338 -22.97 9.47 2.82
N LEU A 339 -21.98 9.99 2.09
CA LEU A 339 -21.21 9.23 1.12
C LEU A 339 -20.31 8.19 1.79
N GLN A 340 -19.74 8.50 2.96
CA GLN A 340 -19.00 7.53 3.77
C GLN A 340 -19.86 6.33 4.16
N LYS A 341 -21.09 6.57 4.57
CA LYS A 341 -22.07 5.54 4.86
C LYS A 341 -22.38 4.65 3.65
N HIS A 342 -22.64 5.25 2.49
CA HIS A 342 -22.90 4.50 1.26
C HIS A 342 -21.69 3.67 0.85
N LEU A 343 -20.48 4.24 0.94
CA LEU A 343 -19.25 3.56 0.64
C LEU A 343 -19.05 2.32 1.55
N ALA A 344 -19.21 2.50 2.87
CA ALA A 344 -19.05 1.40 3.82
C ALA A 344 -19.98 0.22 3.52
N LYS A 345 -21.25 0.50 3.18
CA LYS A 345 -22.21 -0.55 2.80
C LYS A 345 -21.77 -1.30 1.55
N ASN A 346 -21.39 -0.58 0.50
CA ASN A 346 -21.00 -1.22 -0.78
C ASN A 346 -19.71 -2.04 -0.64
N LEU A 347 -18.74 -1.59 0.16
CA LEU A 347 -17.51 -2.36 0.41
C LEU A 347 -17.77 -3.68 1.13
N VAL A 348 -18.77 -3.75 1.99
CA VAL A 348 -19.15 -5.00 2.67
C VAL A 348 -19.85 -5.95 1.71
N ASP A 349 -20.74 -5.44 0.84
CA ASP A 349 -21.52 -6.23 -0.11
C ASP A 349 -20.64 -6.84 -1.22
N GLU A 350 -19.53 -6.17 -1.58
CA GLU A 350 -18.57 -6.61 -2.60
C GLU A 350 -17.58 -7.69 -2.12
N ASN A 351 -17.68 -8.12 -0.86
CA ASN A 351 -16.81 -9.16 -0.31
C ASN A 351 -17.07 -10.53 -0.95
N ASN A 352 -16.26 -10.88 -1.95
CA ASN A 352 -16.31 -12.14 -2.66
C ASN A 352 -15.15 -13.05 -2.22
N ASN A 353 -15.36 -14.36 -2.10
CA ASN A 353 -14.41 -15.35 -1.56
C ASN A 353 -13.02 -15.41 -2.24
N ARG A 354 -12.82 -14.74 -3.37
CA ARG A 354 -11.53 -14.68 -4.09
C ARG A 354 -10.71 -13.44 -3.80
N ARG A 355 -11.16 -12.55 -2.89
CA ARG A 355 -10.50 -11.26 -2.60
C ARG A 355 -10.45 -11.02 -1.12
N GLN A 356 -9.35 -10.49 -0.66
CA GLN A 356 -9.24 -9.96 0.69
C GLN A 356 -9.28 -8.44 0.64
N ILE A 357 -10.08 -7.83 1.51
CA ILE A 357 -10.19 -6.37 1.62
C ILE A 357 -9.71 -5.96 3.01
N ILE A 358 -8.71 -5.09 3.04
CA ILE A 358 -8.16 -4.52 4.27
C ILE A 358 -8.38 -3.00 4.20
N ILE A 359 -9.11 -2.45 5.16
CA ILE A 359 -9.42 -1.01 5.22
C ILE A 359 -8.79 -0.44 6.46
N THR A 360 -8.11 0.71 6.35
CA THR A 360 -7.76 1.53 7.51
C THR A 360 -8.62 2.77 7.51
N THR A 361 -9.16 3.17 8.65
CA THR A 361 -10.04 4.35 8.73
C THR A 361 -9.89 5.09 10.05
N HIS A 362 -10.06 6.40 9.99
CA HIS A 362 -10.28 7.30 11.12
C HIS A 362 -11.73 7.76 11.25
N SER A 363 -12.59 7.33 10.33
CA SER A 363 -13.99 7.76 10.31
C SER A 363 -14.85 6.96 11.28
N THR A 364 -15.43 7.65 12.24
CA THR A 364 -16.48 7.10 13.11
C THR A 364 -17.73 6.72 12.31
N HIS A 365 -17.99 7.41 11.20
CA HIS A 365 -19.10 7.09 10.29
C HIS A 365 -18.86 5.75 9.59
N ILE A 366 -17.69 5.51 9.05
CA ILE A 366 -17.37 4.21 8.43
C ILE A 366 -17.42 3.11 9.47
N ALA A 367 -16.72 3.27 10.59
CA ALA A 367 -16.67 2.27 11.66
C ALA A 367 -18.06 1.88 12.19
N SER A 368 -19.02 2.82 12.25
CA SER A 368 -20.38 2.56 12.73
C SER A 368 -21.25 1.73 11.77
N TYR A 369 -20.89 1.63 10.49
CA TYR A 369 -21.65 0.87 9.49
C TYR A 369 -21.03 -0.48 9.12
N LEU A 370 -19.80 -0.73 9.56
CA LEU A 370 -19.13 -2.00 9.33
C LEU A 370 -19.53 -3.06 10.35
N ASN A 371 -19.34 -4.33 10.00
CA ASN A 371 -19.58 -5.43 10.91
C ASN A 371 -18.53 -5.44 12.03
N LEU A 372 -18.95 -5.39 13.28
CA LEU A 372 -18.08 -5.38 14.46
C LEU A 372 -17.10 -6.56 14.52
N GLU A 373 -17.52 -7.69 13.97
CA GLU A 373 -16.72 -8.92 13.86
C GLU A 373 -15.45 -8.75 13.03
N ASN A 374 -15.43 -7.74 12.16
CA ASN A 374 -14.35 -7.47 11.21
C ASN A 374 -13.53 -6.24 11.61
N ILE A 375 -13.81 -5.63 12.75
CA ILE A 375 -13.09 -4.45 13.22
C ILE A 375 -11.98 -4.86 14.17
N VAL A 376 -10.75 -4.49 13.84
CA VAL A 376 -9.55 -4.65 14.67
C VAL A 376 -9.11 -3.29 15.17
N VAL A 377 -8.85 -3.17 16.44
CA VAL A 377 -8.32 -1.96 17.08
C VAL A 377 -6.83 -2.14 17.29
N LEU A 378 -6.04 -1.20 16.75
CA LEU A 378 -4.63 -1.06 17.11
C LEU A 378 -4.50 -0.06 18.25
N PHE A 379 -3.75 -0.44 19.27
CA PHE A 379 -3.49 0.42 20.43
C PHE A 379 -2.07 0.23 20.94
N LYS A 380 -1.59 1.22 21.68
CA LYS A 380 -0.27 1.15 22.30
C LYS A 380 -0.39 0.67 23.73
N ASN A 381 0.22 -0.47 24.02
CA ASN A 381 0.36 -0.99 25.37
C ASN A 381 1.82 -0.79 25.81
N ARG A 382 2.07 0.18 26.70
CA ARG A 382 3.40 0.69 27.06
C ARG A 382 4.13 1.17 25.80
N ASP A 383 5.18 0.44 25.35
CA ASP A 383 5.96 0.79 24.15
C ASP A 383 5.67 -0.12 22.96
N LYS A 384 4.80 -1.13 23.08
CA LYS A 384 4.45 -2.07 22.03
C LYS A 384 3.08 -1.75 21.44
N VAL A 385 2.96 -1.95 20.12
CA VAL A 385 1.68 -1.91 19.43
C VAL A 385 1.04 -3.29 19.52
N GLU A 386 -0.20 -3.33 19.93
CA GLU A 386 -1.01 -4.55 20.02
C GLU A 386 -2.29 -4.39 19.19
N SER A 387 -2.94 -5.51 18.88
CA SER A 387 -4.19 -5.54 18.11
C SER A 387 -5.19 -6.48 18.75
N HIS A 388 -6.47 -6.06 18.83
CA HIS A 388 -7.57 -6.90 19.25
C HIS A 388 -8.80 -6.68 18.39
N TYR A 389 -9.55 -7.75 18.11
CA TYR A 389 -10.86 -7.61 17.51
C TYR A 389 -11.84 -7.05 18.54
N LEU A 390 -12.79 -6.20 18.09
CA LEU A 390 -13.79 -5.60 18.99
C LEU A 390 -14.65 -6.63 19.74
N LEU A 391 -14.82 -7.80 19.15
CA LEU A 391 -15.60 -8.88 19.74
C LEU A 391 -14.75 -9.97 20.40
N ASP A 392 -13.45 -9.75 20.59
CA ASP A 392 -12.61 -10.66 21.35
C ASP A 392 -13.16 -10.80 22.78
N GLY A 393 -13.25 -12.03 23.26
CA GLY A 393 -13.83 -12.34 24.57
C GLY A 393 -15.35 -12.53 24.59
N PHE A 394 -16.07 -12.25 23.49
CA PHE A 394 -17.46 -12.68 23.35
C PHE A 394 -17.52 -14.11 22.82
N GLY A 395 -18.34 -14.94 23.45
CA GLY A 395 -18.62 -16.30 23.01
C GLY A 395 -19.93 -16.39 22.17
N ASP A 396 -20.37 -17.62 21.93
CA ASP A 396 -21.55 -17.92 21.10
C ASP A 396 -22.86 -18.07 21.86
N SER A 397 -22.86 -17.77 23.19
CA SER A 397 -24.07 -17.92 23.99
C SER A 397 -25.20 -16.96 23.53
N ALA A 398 -26.44 -17.37 23.76
CA ALA A 398 -27.60 -16.54 23.41
C ALA A 398 -27.59 -15.15 24.10
N LYS A 399 -26.96 -15.04 25.28
CA LYS A 399 -26.81 -13.79 26.03
C LYS A 399 -25.80 -12.88 25.29
N GLU A 400 -24.67 -13.42 24.88
CA GLU A 400 -23.61 -12.67 24.21
C GLU A 400 -24.07 -12.20 22.81
N LYS A 401 -24.77 -13.05 22.05
CA LYS A 401 -25.40 -12.64 20.78
C LYS A 401 -26.40 -11.50 20.95
N ARG A 402 -27.18 -11.48 22.05
CA ARG A 402 -28.05 -10.34 22.37
C ARG A 402 -27.25 -9.08 22.69
N SER A 403 -26.15 -9.20 23.44
CA SER A 403 -25.26 -8.09 23.77
C SER A 403 -24.61 -7.52 22.52
N ILE A 404 -24.11 -8.36 21.61
CA ILE A 404 -23.55 -7.93 20.31
C ILE A 404 -24.59 -7.19 19.48
N ASN A 405 -25.83 -7.71 19.40
CA ASN A 405 -26.93 -7.05 18.69
C ASN A 405 -27.31 -5.71 19.31
N TYR A 406 -27.22 -5.60 20.63
CA TYR A 406 -27.41 -4.32 21.33
C TYR A 406 -26.29 -3.32 20.98
N LEU A 407 -25.03 -3.74 21.04
CA LEU A 407 -23.87 -2.93 20.64
C LEU A 407 -23.99 -2.46 19.18
N LYS A 408 -24.35 -3.31 18.24
CA LYS A 408 -24.58 -2.95 16.83
C LYS A 408 -25.61 -1.82 16.66
N LYS A 409 -26.64 -1.79 17.51
CA LYS A 409 -27.67 -0.74 17.50
C LYS A 409 -27.22 0.55 18.20
N TRP A 410 -26.43 0.41 19.27
CA TRP A 410 -25.99 1.53 20.09
C TRP A 410 -24.82 2.29 19.44
N LEU A 411 -23.95 1.57 18.72
CA LEU A 411 -22.82 2.17 18.02
C LEU A 411 -23.33 3.01 16.82
N ASN A 412 -23.15 4.29 16.97
CA ASN A 412 -23.37 5.29 15.92
C ASN A 412 -22.10 6.12 15.74
N ALA A 413 -22.10 7.07 14.84
CA ALA A 413 -20.92 7.88 14.59
C ALA A 413 -20.38 8.62 15.83
N THR A 414 -21.26 9.02 16.76
CA THR A 414 -20.87 9.70 18.01
C THR A 414 -20.25 8.72 18.98
N ASN A 415 -20.91 7.58 19.24
CA ASN A 415 -20.43 6.59 20.21
C ASN A 415 -19.19 5.84 19.70
N SER A 416 -19.03 5.72 18.37
CA SER A 416 -17.85 5.09 17.77
C SER A 416 -16.56 5.90 17.92
N SER A 417 -16.65 7.17 18.35
CA SER A 417 -15.47 7.98 18.69
C SER A 417 -14.64 7.39 19.82
N MET A 418 -15.26 6.60 20.70
CA MET A 418 -14.57 5.89 21.79
C MET A 418 -13.45 4.96 21.30
N PHE A 419 -13.51 4.45 20.06
CA PHE A 419 -12.47 3.57 19.50
C PHE A 419 -11.15 4.29 19.19
N TYR A 420 -11.15 5.63 19.23
CA TYR A 420 -10.01 6.47 18.93
C TYR A 420 -9.44 7.19 20.17
N THR A 421 -9.91 6.82 21.36
CA THR A 421 -9.49 7.42 22.64
C THR A 421 -8.84 6.38 23.54
N ARG A 422 -7.93 6.81 24.42
CA ARG A 422 -7.24 5.91 25.36
C ARG A 422 -8.04 5.59 26.58
N ASN A 423 -8.84 6.53 27.02
CA ASN A 423 -9.60 6.43 28.26
C ASN A 423 -11.07 6.74 27.97
N ILE A 424 -11.96 5.95 28.53
CA ILE A 424 -13.40 6.09 28.35
C ILE A 424 -14.04 6.15 29.72
N ILE A 425 -14.93 7.14 29.89
CA ILE A 425 -15.77 7.26 31.09
C ILE A 425 -17.21 6.95 30.69
N PHE A 426 -17.72 5.80 31.17
CA PHE A 426 -19.12 5.48 30.95
C PHE A 426 -19.98 6.17 32.02
N VAL A 427 -21.06 6.78 31.55
CA VAL A 427 -22.01 7.52 32.41
C VAL A 427 -23.42 7.00 32.19
N GLU A 428 -24.29 7.15 33.16
CA GLU A 428 -25.67 6.63 33.11
C GLU A 428 -26.62 7.54 32.35
N GLY A 429 -26.32 8.86 32.26
CA GLY A 429 -27.21 9.79 31.62
C GLY A 429 -26.56 11.08 31.11
N ILE A 430 -27.40 11.90 30.49
CA ILE A 430 -27.00 13.19 29.90
C ILE A 430 -26.48 14.19 30.94
N ALA A 431 -26.98 14.14 32.17
CA ALA A 431 -26.55 15.05 33.24
C ALA A 431 -25.06 14.85 33.56
N GLU A 432 -24.64 13.60 33.72
CA GLU A 432 -23.26 13.24 33.98
C GLU A 432 -22.37 13.55 32.76
N GLN A 433 -22.87 13.31 31.56
CA GLN A 433 -22.15 13.62 30.32
C GLN A 433 -21.81 15.12 30.20
N ILE A 434 -22.69 15.99 30.70
CA ILE A 434 -22.49 17.46 30.69
C ILE A 434 -21.60 17.90 31.86
N LEU A 435 -21.84 17.33 33.07
CA LEU A 435 -21.19 17.80 34.29
C LEU A 435 -19.79 17.25 34.52
N ILE A 436 -19.51 16.00 34.11
CA ILE A 436 -18.21 15.38 34.33
C ILE A 436 -17.08 16.14 33.63
N PRO A 437 -17.20 16.59 32.36
CA PRO A 437 -16.18 17.42 31.74
C PRO A 437 -15.84 18.68 32.52
N VAL A 438 -16.86 19.38 33.05
CA VAL A 438 -16.71 20.60 33.86
C VAL A 438 -16.00 20.28 35.18
N PHE A 439 -16.40 19.24 35.87
CA PHE A 439 -15.75 18.83 37.13
C PHE A 439 -14.33 18.33 36.92
N PHE A 440 -14.09 17.66 35.81
CA PHE A 440 -12.76 17.20 35.42
C PHE A 440 -11.80 18.37 35.20
N GLU A 441 -12.25 19.37 34.42
CA GLU A 441 -11.47 20.59 34.16
C GLU A 441 -11.23 21.38 35.44
N TYR A 442 -12.24 21.53 36.27
CA TYR A 442 -12.11 22.18 37.58
C TYR A 442 -11.10 21.48 38.53
N LYS A 443 -11.10 20.13 38.53
CA LYS A 443 -10.23 19.36 39.38
C LYS A 443 -8.79 19.23 38.88
N TYR A 444 -8.60 19.09 37.56
CA TYR A 444 -7.31 18.75 36.97
C TYR A 444 -6.67 19.90 36.16
N GLY A 445 -7.36 21.00 35.98
CA GLY A 445 -6.86 22.18 35.22
C GLY A 445 -6.67 21.90 33.72
N LYS A 446 -7.26 20.84 33.18
CA LYS A 446 -7.20 20.46 31.75
C LYS A 446 -8.52 19.82 31.34
N THR A 447 -8.89 19.99 30.09
CA THR A 447 -10.11 19.38 29.54
C THR A 447 -9.97 17.86 29.42
N ILE A 448 -11.09 17.15 29.34
CA ILE A 448 -11.15 15.69 29.15
C ILE A 448 -10.43 15.27 27.88
N GLU A 449 -10.59 16.01 26.79
CA GLU A 449 -9.96 15.70 25.49
C GLU A 449 -8.43 15.83 25.58
N LYS A 450 -7.90 16.85 26.29
CA LYS A 450 -6.45 16.97 26.56
C LYS A 450 -5.88 15.83 27.40
N ALA A 451 -6.75 15.08 28.08
CA ALA A 451 -6.39 13.88 28.82
C ALA A 451 -6.53 12.60 27.98
N ASN A 452 -6.81 12.70 26.66
CA ASN A 452 -7.18 11.58 25.78
C ASN A 452 -8.29 10.70 26.40
N CYS A 453 -9.30 11.36 26.93
CA CYS A 453 -10.47 10.74 27.57
C CYS A 453 -11.75 11.22 26.90
N GLN A 454 -12.71 10.32 26.72
CA GLN A 454 -14.05 10.62 26.22
C GLN A 454 -15.09 10.19 27.24
#